data_4a203dc13a6eed0785321b7977222410
#
_entry.id   4a203dc13a6eed0785321b7977222410
#
_cell.length_a   1.000
_cell.length_b   1.000
_cell.length_c   1.000
_cell.angle_alpha   90.00
_cell.angle_beta   90.00
_cell.angle_gamma   90.00
#
_symmetry.space_group_name_H-M   'P 1'
#
loop_
_entity.id
_entity.type
_entity.pdbx_description
1 polymer ?
#
loop_
_entity_poly.entity_id
_entity_poly.type
_entity_poly.pdbx_seq_one_letter_code
_entity_poly.pdbx_strand_id
1 'polypeptide(L)'
;GGRYAGGQPMTPRMPRTGIIAAMDMTTNTIAWRYRWQEQCYSGTLATGGDLLFVGRNDGRLTALGSRSGKQLWEFQTGAGMNAPTSTFVHRGKQYVLAYSAGNALIGSARGDSVWLFGLDGTLPPVEPGQPVSRLP
;
A
#
# COMPACT_ATOMS: atom_id res chain seq x y z
N GLY A 1 -16.80 31.73 -4.11
CA GLY A 1 -15.40 31.42 -4.00
C GLY A 1 -15.09 30.09 -4.63
N GLY A 2 -14.34 30.10 -5.75
CA GLY A 2 -13.87 28.87 -6.37
C GLY A 2 -12.82 28.17 -5.50
N ARG A 3 -12.77 26.84 -5.58
CA ARG A 3 -11.69 26.06 -4.92
C ARG A 3 -10.36 26.42 -5.59
N TYR A 4 -9.43 26.95 -4.82
CA TYR A 4 -8.06 27.12 -5.27
C TYR A 4 -7.29 25.81 -5.07
N ALA A 5 -6.85 25.21 -6.19
CA ALA A 5 -6.14 23.92 -6.18
C ALA A 5 -4.67 24.05 -6.65
N GLY A 6 -4.11 25.25 -6.60
CA GLY A 6 -2.71 25.47 -6.98
C GLY A 6 -2.39 25.29 -8.47
N GLY A 7 -3.38 25.37 -9.33
CA GLY A 7 -3.29 25.14 -10.78
C GLY A 7 -4.17 23.99 -11.24
N GLN A 8 -4.27 23.78 -12.55
CA GLN A 8 -4.98 22.59 -13.06
C GLN A 8 -4.04 21.38 -13.09
N PRO A 9 -4.32 20.32 -12.33
CA PRO A 9 -3.52 19.11 -12.40
C PRO A 9 -3.72 18.46 -13.78
N MET A 10 -2.74 18.56 -14.65
CA MET A 10 -2.71 17.78 -15.90
C MET A 10 -2.20 16.38 -15.60
N THR A 11 -3.03 15.41 -15.84
CA THR A 11 -2.63 14.00 -15.77
C THR A 11 -2.22 13.55 -17.17
N PRO A 12 -0.92 13.24 -17.42
CA PRO A 12 -0.53 12.67 -18.69
C PRO A 12 -1.34 11.40 -18.97
N ARG A 13 -1.81 11.22 -20.21
CA ARG A 13 -2.54 10.01 -20.67
C ARG A 13 -1.56 8.84 -20.89
N MET A 14 -0.67 8.58 -19.96
CA MET A 14 0.27 7.46 -20.03
C MET A 14 -0.13 6.35 -19.06
N PRO A 15 0.16 5.08 -19.39
CA PRO A 15 0.02 3.99 -18.43
C PRO A 15 0.79 4.31 -17.15
N ARG A 16 0.16 4.09 -16.01
CA ARG A 16 0.77 4.35 -14.72
C ARG A 16 1.09 3.02 -14.06
N THR A 17 2.32 2.91 -13.58
CA THR A 17 2.79 1.73 -12.83
C THR A 17 3.38 2.20 -11.51
N GLY A 18 3.48 1.28 -10.54
CA GLY A 18 4.14 1.51 -9.28
C GLY A 18 5.51 0.84 -9.25
N ILE A 19 6.45 1.48 -8.59
CA ILE A 19 7.76 0.89 -8.28
C ILE A 19 7.98 1.03 -6.78
N ILE A 20 8.37 -0.06 -6.14
CA ILE A 20 8.98 -0.07 -4.83
C ILE A 20 10.42 -0.57 -4.95
N ALA A 21 11.34 0.07 -4.28
CA ALA A 21 12.75 -0.31 -4.31
C ALA A 21 13.39 -0.13 -2.94
N ALA A 22 14.39 -0.93 -2.63
CA ALA A 22 15.27 -0.73 -1.51
C ALA A 22 16.64 -0.28 -2.01
N MET A 23 17.18 0.72 -1.32
CA MET A 23 18.52 1.23 -1.58
C MET A 23 19.47 0.78 -0.47
N ASP A 24 20.61 0.25 -0.86
CA ASP A 24 21.71 0.02 0.07
C ASP A 24 22.45 1.34 0.30
N MET A 25 22.34 1.85 1.53
CA MET A 25 22.93 3.14 1.90
C MET A 25 24.44 3.09 2.06
N THR A 26 25.05 1.91 2.12
CA THR A 26 26.51 1.78 2.20
C THR A 26 27.16 1.88 0.83
N THR A 27 26.51 1.39 -0.19
CA THR A 27 26.99 1.38 -1.59
C THR A 27 26.29 2.42 -2.47
N ASN A 28 25.22 3.04 -1.96
CA ASN A 28 24.36 3.96 -2.69
C ASN A 28 23.80 3.36 -3.99
N THR A 29 23.48 2.06 -3.96
CA THR A 29 22.91 1.32 -5.10
C THR A 29 21.56 0.73 -4.77
N ILE A 30 20.74 0.45 -5.81
CA ILE A 30 19.47 -0.25 -5.63
C ILE A 30 19.78 -1.73 -5.36
N ALA A 31 19.46 -2.18 -4.13
CA ALA A 31 19.62 -3.58 -3.74
C ALA A 31 18.59 -4.48 -4.45
N TRP A 32 17.36 -4.03 -4.51
CA TRP A 32 16.28 -4.68 -5.25
C TRP A 32 15.18 -3.68 -5.63
N ARG A 33 14.35 -4.04 -6.62
CA ARG A 33 13.15 -3.29 -7.01
C ARG A 33 12.04 -4.23 -7.44
N TYR A 34 10.81 -3.83 -7.17
CA TYR A 34 9.58 -4.49 -7.60
C TYR A 34 8.73 -3.53 -8.44
N ARG A 35 8.12 -4.01 -9.50
CA ARG A 35 7.22 -3.20 -10.33
C ARG A 35 5.83 -3.82 -10.31
N TRP A 36 4.84 -2.99 -10.06
CA TRP A 36 3.42 -3.35 -10.14
C TRP A 36 2.73 -2.61 -11.27
N GLN A 37 1.61 -3.17 -11.75
CA GLN A 37 0.77 -2.52 -12.73
C GLN A 37 0.01 -1.31 -12.15
N GLU A 38 -0.26 -1.32 -10.85
CA GLU A 38 -0.93 -0.25 -10.12
C GLU A 38 0.06 0.78 -9.61
N GLN A 39 -0.42 2.01 -9.43
CA GLN A 39 0.37 3.06 -8.80
C GLN A 39 0.67 2.73 -7.33
N CYS A 40 1.86 3.09 -6.86
CA CYS A 40 2.21 3.06 -5.44
C CYS A 40 1.91 4.43 -4.82
N TYR A 41 1.04 4.46 -3.83
CA TYR A 41 0.66 5.69 -3.13
C TYR A 41 0.72 5.54 -1.61
N SER A 42 0.93 4.33 -1.13
CA SER A 42 1.13 4.05 0.28
C SER A 42 2.57 4.33 0.71
N GLY A 43 2.75 4.66 1.97
CA GLY A 43 4.05 4.53 2.62
C GLY A 43 4.39 3.07 2.91
N THR A 44 5.61 2.83 3.33
CA THR A 44 6.12 1.51 3.72
C THR A 44 6.34 1.42 5.22
N LEU A 45 6.17 0.22 5.78
CA LEU A 45 6.47 -0.11 7.16
C LEU A 45 7.52 -1.22 7.20
N ALA A 46 8.74 -0.91 7.64
CA ALA A 46 9.76 -1.91 7.92
C ALA A 46 9.69 -2.36 9.38
N THR A 47 9.88 -3.66 9.62
CA THR A 47 9.89 -4.26 10.95
C THR A 47 11.25 -4.83 11.30
N GLY A 48 11.53 -5.01 12.60
CA GLY A 48 12.76 -5.64 13.08
C GLY A 48 12.91 -7.13 12.70
N GLY A 49 11.83 -7.77 12.23
CA GLY A 49 11.83 -9.15 11.74
C GLY A 49 12.07 -9.28 10.24
N ASP A 50 12.74 -8.32 9.61
CA ASP A 50 13.07 -8.30 8.18
C ASP A 50 11.84 -8.31 7.23
N LEU A 51 10.69 -7.80 7.68
CA LEU A 51 9.51 -7.62 6.84
C LEU A 51 9.34 -6.16 6.44
N LEU A 52 8.88 -5.95 5.20
CA LEU A 52 8.46 -4.67 4.67
C LEU A 52 7.00 -4.77 4.22
N PHE A 53 6.11 -4.06 4.90
CA PHE A 53 4.70 -3.97 4.51
C PHE A 53 4.46 -2.75 3.62
N VAL A 54 3.63 -2.93 2.61
CA VAL A 54 3.22 -1.86 1.70
C VAL A 54 1.79 -2.08 1.23
N GLY A 55 0.99 -1.03 1.31
CA GLY A 55 -0.36 -1.03 0.76
C GLY A 55 -0.34 -0.77 -0.76
N ARG A 56 -1.25 -1.41 -1.48
CA ARG A 56 -1.39 -1.27 -2.93
C ARG A 56 -2.70 -0.58 -3.29
N ASN A 57 -2.69 0.08 -4.44
CA ASN A 57 -3.84 0.84 -4.92
C ASN A 57 -5.04 -0.05 -5.27
N ASP A 58 -4.81 -1.32 -5.55
CA ASP A 58 -5.83 -2.34 -5.83
C ASP A 58 -6.41 -3.02 -4.58
N GLY A 59 -6.04 -2.55 -3.39
CA GLY A 59 -6.57 -3.02 -2.11
C GLY A 59 -5.76 -4.13 -1.45
N ARG A 60 -4.61 -4.50 -1.97
CA ARG A 60 -3.76 -5.51 -1.36
C ARG A 60 -2.79 -4.91 -0.36
N LEU A 61 -2.66 -5.57 0.78
CA LEU A 61 -1.53 -5.39 1.69
C LEU A 61 -0.51 -6.47 1.36
N THR A 62 0.70 -6.07 0.99
CA THR A 62 1.78 -6.98 0.60
C THR A 62 2.91 -6.92 1.61
N ALA A 63 3.41 -8.07 2.05
CA ALA A 63 4.62 -8.20 2.84
C ALA A 63 5.77 -8.73 1.98
N LEU A 64 6.87 -8.00 1.98
CA LEU A 64 8.11 -8.35 1.29
C LEU A 64 9.20 -8.64 2.31
N GLY A 65 10.15 -9.50 1.97
CA GLY A 65 11.40 -9.59 2.70
C GLY A 65 12.21 -8.31 2.48
N SER A 66 12.54 -7.58 3.55
CA SER A 66 13.16 -6.25 3.43
C SER A 66 14.51 -6.29 2.72
N ARG A 67 15.29 -7.36 2.91
CA ARG A 67 16.61 -7.54 2.29
C ARG A 67 16.56 -8.06 0.85
N SER A 68 15.56 -8.88 0.52
CA SER A 68 15.50 -9.61 -0.75
C SER A 68 14.48 -9.05 -1.75
N GLY A 69 13.52 -8.25 -1.29
CA GLY A 69 12.36 -7.85 -2.07
C GLY A 69 11.39 -8.99 -2.40
N LYS A 70 11.66 -10.23 -1.95
CA LYS A 70 10.78 -11.36 -2.24
C LYS A 70 9.42 -11.16 -1.57
N GLN A 71 8.34 -11.35 -2.33
CA GLN A 71 6.98 -11.35 -1.77
C GLN A 71 6.81 -12.59 -0.89
N LEU A 72 6.43 -12.37 0.36
CA LEU A 72 6.26 -13.41 1.37
C LEU A 72 4.79 -13.66 1.68
N TRP A 73 3.96 -12.63 1.64
CA TRP A 73 2.55 -12.71 1.95
C TRP A 73 1.78 -11.57 1.29
N GLU A 74 0.48 -11.78 1.06
CA GLU A 74 -0.42 -10.79 0.49
C GLU A 74 -1.84 -11.04 0.98
N PHE A 75 -2.60 -9.95 1.19
CA PHE A 75 -3.99 -10.01 1.64
C PHE A 75 -4.83 -8.94 0.94
N GLN A 76 -5.97 -9.32 0.37
CA GLN A 76 -6.91 -8.40 -0.25
C GLN A 76 -7.87 -7.83 0.80
N THR A 77 -7.95 -6.49 0.89
CA THR A 77 -8.75 -5.75 1.87
C THR A 77 -9.99 -5.11 1.25
N GLY A 78 -10.16 -5.18 -0.06
CA GLY A 78 -11.33 -4.69 -0.81
C GLY A 78 -11.16 -3.28 -1.39
N ALA A 79 -10.63 -2.33 -0.65
CA ALA A 79 -10.47 -0.95 -1.13
C ALA A 79 -8.99 -0.54 -1.17
N GLY A 80 -8.68 0.53 -1.91
CA GLY A 80 -7.31 0.97 -2.08
C GLY A 80 -6.62 1.29 -0.76
N MET A 81 -5.42 0.77 -0.58
CA MET A 81 -4.58 1.00 0.58
C MET A 81 -3.55 2.08 0.25
N ASN A 82 -3.90 3.31 0.55
CA ASN A 82 -3.14 4.50 0.15
C ASN A 82 -2.50 5.25 1.34
N ALA A 83 -2.72 4.75 2.56
CA ALA A 83 -2.07 5.22 3.78
C ALA A 83 -1.00 4.23 4.24
N PRO A 84 0.08 4.68 4.87
CA PRO A 84 1.06 3.78 5.46
C PRO A 84 0.44 2.95 6.57
N THR A 85 0.89 1.71 6.69
CA THR A 85 0.55 0.85 7.82
C THR A 85 1.34 1.25 9.07
N SER A 86 0.85 0.85 10.22
CA SER A 86 1.57 0.98 11.49
C SER A 86 1.64 -0.36 12.22
N THR A 87 2.57 -0.49 13.15
CA THR A 87 2.71 -1.71 13.97
C THR A 87 2.85 -1.36 15.44
N PHE A 88 2.34 -2.23 16.28
CA PHE A 88 2.47 -2.12 17.73
C PHE A 88 2.48 -3.52 18.37
N VAL A 89 2.92 -3.57 19.62
CA VAL A 89 2.88 -4.79 20.44
C VAL A 89 1.83 -4.61 21.53
N HIS A 90 0.93 -5.59 21.66
CA HIS A 90 -0.02 -5.67 22.76
C HIS A 90 0.04 -7.07 23.38
N ARG A 91 0.25 -7.13 24.70
CA ARG A 91 0.37 -8.40 25.47
C ARG A 91 1.36 -9.39 24.85
N GLY A 92 2.51 -8.90 24.41
CA GLY A 92 3.58 -9.71 23.81
C GLY A 92 3.33 -10.17 22.37
N LYS A 93 2.19 -9.81 21.75
CA LYS A 93 1.87 -10.11 20.36
C LYS A 93 2.03 -8.86 19.49
N GLN A 94 2.66 -9.02 18.33
CA GLN A 94 2.76 -7.94 17.34
C GLN A 94 1.52 -7.90 16.45
N TYR A 95 1.06 -6.69 16.18
CA TYR A 95 -0.06 -6.41 15.28
C TYR A 95 0.37 -5.40 14.21
N VAL A 96 -0.24 -5.51 13.02
CA VAL A 96 -0.12 -4.53 11.94
C VAL A 96 -1.51 -3.94 11.71
N LEU A 97 -1.59 -2.61 11.79
CA LEU A 97 -2.81 -1.83 11.53
C LEU A 97 -2.73 -1.24 10.14
N ALA A 98 -3.79 -1.40 9.35
CA ALA A 98 -3.85 -0.95 7.98
C ALA A 98 -5.21 -0.33 7.64
N TYR A 99 -5.21 0.67 6.74
CA TYR A 99 -6.41 1.38 6.31
C TYR A 99 -6.75 1.02 4.87
N SER A 100 -7.98 0.55 4.65
CA SER A 100 -8.54 0.21 3.35
C SER A 100 -9.69 1.17 3.04
N ALA A 101 -9.35 2.39 2.60
CA ALA A 101 -10.30 3.48 2.43
C ALA A 101 -10.39 3.99 0.97
N GLY A 102 -9.39 3.68 0.18
CA GLY A 102 -9.30 4.16 -1.19
C GLY A 102 -8.94 5.64 -1.30
N ASN A 103 -8.68 6.07 -2.54
CA ASN A 103 -8.38 7.46 -2.86
C ASN A 103 -8.98 7.80 -4.24
N ALA A 104 -9.98 8.68 -4.24
CA ALA A 104 -10.68 9.08 -5.47
C ALA A 104 -9.78 9.82 -6.46
N LEU A 105 -8.75 10.55 -6.00
CA LEU A 105 -7.84 11.30 -6.88
C LEU A 105 -7.01 10.39 -7.79
N ILE A 106 -6.76 9.17 -7.37
CA ILE A 106 -5.98 8.19 -8.13
C ILE A 106 -6.84 7.03 -8.66
N GLY A 107 -8.15 7.07 -8.41
CA GLY A 107 -9.11 6.11 -8.95
C GLY A 107 -9.09 4.74 -8.29
N SER A 108 -8.64 4.62 -7.04
CA SER A 108 -8.74 3.35 -6.32
C SER A 108 -10.17 3.10 -5.83
N ALA A 109 -10.52 1.83 -5.62
CA ALA A 109 -11.77 1.45 -4.98
C ALA A 109 -11.91 2.12 -3.61
N ARG A 110 -13.12 2.62 -3.31
CA ARG A 110 -13.42 3.25 -2.02
C ARG A 110 -13.79 2.19 -0.98
N GLY A 111 -13.49 2.49 0.27
CA GLY A 111 -13.86 1.70 1.44
C GLY A 111 -13.81 2.55 2.69
N ASP A 112 -14.10 1.92 3.81
CA ASP A 112 -14.18 2.55 5.13
C ASP A 112 -13.63 1.62 6.22
N SER A 113 -12.78 0.67 5.82
CA SER A 113 -12.35 -0.42 6.71
C SER A 113 -10.97 -0.14 7.31
N VAL A 114 -10.85 -0.52 8.58
CA VAL A 114 -9.59 -0.61 9.31
C VAL A 114 -9.32 -2.08 9.60
N TRP A 115 -8.18 -2.56 9.17
CA TRP A 115 -7.77 -3.95 9.33
C TRP A 115 -6.70 -4.08 10.40
N LEU A 116 -6.88 -5.04 11.30
CA LEU A 116 -5.89 -5.41 12.29
C LEU A 116 -5.41 -6.83 11.99
N PHE A 117 -4.14 -6.96 11.64
CA PHE A 117 -3.51 -8.23 11.35
C PHE A 117 -2.69 -8.72 12.53
N GLY A 118 -2.85 -9.97 12.90
CA GLY A 118 -2.05 -10.72 13.85
C GLY A 118 -1.66 -12.07 13.26
N LEU A 119 -0.63 -12.72 13.79
CA LEU A 119 -0.15 -14.00 13.28
C LEU A 119 -1.19 -15.12 13.37
N ASP A 120 -2.15 -14.99 14.29
CA ASP A 120 -3.25 -15.94 14.54
C ASP A 120 -4.59 -15.46 13.95
N GLY A 121 -4.57 -14.48 13.04
CA GLY A 121 -5.75 -14.00 12.34
C GLY A 121 -6.35 -15.06 11.41
N THR A 122 -7.70 -15.17 11.42
CA THR A 122 -8.43 -16.21 10.67
C THR A 122 -9.41 -15.66 9.64
N LEU A 123 -9.57 -14.34 9.55
CA LEU A 123 -10.46 -13.74 8.55
C LEU A 123 -9.91 -13.98 7.14
N PRO A 124 -10.76 -14.42 6.18
CA PRO A 124 -10.34 -14.56 4.80
C PRO A 124 -10.17 -13.19 4.12
N PRO A 125 -9.39 -13.13 3.04
CA PRO A 125 -9.40 -11.97 2.15
C PRO A 125 -10.80 -11.69 1.61
N VAL A 126 -11.07 -10.43 1.26
CA VAL A 126 -12.33 -10.03 0.62
C VAL A 126 -12.14 -9.86 -0.89
N GLU A 127 -13.24 -9.75 -1.62
CA GLU A 127 -13.19 -9.48 -3.05
C GLU A 127 -12.64 -8.07 -3.33
N PRO A 128 -11.90 -7.89 -4.44
CA PRO A 128 -11.44 -6.57 -4.85
C PRO A 128 -12.62 -5.62 -5.11
N GLY A 129 -12.58 -4.44 -4.52
CA GLY A 129 -13.55 -3.39 -4.77
C GLY A 129 -13.41 -2.81 -6.19
N GLN A 130 -14.51 -2.27 -6.72
CA GLN A 130 -14.50 -1.64 -8.04
C GLN A 130 -13.80 -0.26 -7.97
N PRO A 131 -12.84 0.01 -8.88
CA PRO A 131 -12.24 1.33 -9.00
C PRO A 131 -13.33 2.39 -9.27
N VAL A 132 -13.23 3.53 -8.60
CA VAL A 132 -14.13 4.65 -8.90
C VAL A 132 -13.60 5.45 -10.09
N SER A 133 -14.52 5.97 -10.92
CA SER A 133 -14.11 6.93 -11.93
C SER A 133 -13.49 8.14 -11.23
N ARG A 134 -12.38 8.63 -11.78
CA ARG A 134 -11.76 9.86 -11.27
C ARG A 134 -12.78 10.98 -11.32
N LEU A 135 -12.73 11.84 -10.31
CA LEU A 135 -13.51 13.07 -10.33
C LEU A 135 -13.15 13.87 -11.59
N PRO A 136 -14.18 14.41 -12.27
CA PRO A 136 -13.97 15.20 -13.48
C PRO A 136 -13.09 16.42 -13.22
#